data_5638e1c6884bf81db471cd0f1fea160b
#
_entry.id   5638e1c6884bf81db471cd0f1fea160b
#
_cell.length_a   1.000
_cell.length_b   1.000
_cell.length_c   1.000
_cell.angle_alpha   90.00
_cell.angle_beta   90.00
_cell.angle_gamma   90.00
#
_symmetry.space_group_name_H-M   'P 1'
#
loop_
_entity.id
_entity.type
_entity.pdbx_description
1 polymer ?
#
loop_
_entity_poly.entity_id
_entity_poly.type
_entity_poly.pdbx_seq_one_letter_code
_entity_poly.pdbx_strand_id
1 'polypeptide(L)'
;MSTPPSRPAIKDPRVVPVSGTDAHLPAVPRERLTAAWLRDRFLHPPASLEPEIPGDGGVFPGREATQAAVLIPLVQRAEGLQVLLTQRTAHLRDHAGQISFPGGRAEPEDGSPERTALREAEEEIGLHGAFVDLIGQLPVYRTVTAYEVTPVVALVRPGFDLRLDSFEVAEAFEVPLEFLMNPAHHHRHDFEYEIAGGFGRRQFLSMPWTGPGLAVSSADPDVALTAATPKEFFIWGATAAMLRNLYRFLRA
;
A
#
# COMPACT_ATOMS: atom_id res chain seq x y z
N MET A 1 -34.93 -7.80 -7.01
CA MET A 1 -33.93 -7.72 -5.94
C MET A 1 -33.30 -6.35 -6.02
N SER A 2 -33.48 -5.51 -5.00
CA SER A 2 -33.00 -4.13 -4.97
C SER A 2 -31.47 -4.16 -4.87
N THR A 3 -30.76 -3.51 -5.79
CA THR A 3 -29.30 -3.33 -5.72
C THR A 3 -28.99 -2.60 -4.41
N PRO A 4 -28.07 -3.11 -3.56
CA PRO A 4 -27.72 -2.39 -2.37
C PRO A 4 -27.17 -1.02 -2.76
N PRO A 5 -27.48 0.06 -2.02
CA PRO A 5 -27.03 1.38 -2.33
C PRO A 5 -25.51 1.42 -2.37
N SER A 6 -24.95 1.98 -3.45
CA SER A 6 -23.51 2.15 -3.59
C SER A 6 -23.00 3.03 -2.43
N ARG A 7 -22.01 2.55 -1.70
CA ARG A 7 -21.37 3.34 -0.64
C ARG A 7 -20.71 4.56 -1.27
N PRO A 8 -20.92 5.77 -0.76
CA PRO A 8 -20.31 6.97 -1.33
C PRO A 8 -18.78 6.91 -1.20
N ALA A 9 -18.10 7.36 -2.25
CA ALA A 9 -16.66 7.52 -2.23
C ALA A 9 -16.26 8.65 -1.27
N ILE A 10 -15.21 8.45 -0.50
CA ILE A 10 -14.60 9.52 0.31
C ILE A 10 -13.82 10.41 -0.65
N LYS A 11 -14.31 11.64 -0.91
CA LYS A 11 -13.69 12.55 -1.87
C LYS A 11 -12.34 13.10 -1.38
N ASP A 12 -12.30 13.52 -0.12
CA ASP A 12 -11.07 13.96 0.56
C ASP A 12 -10.99 13.30 1.94
N PRO A 13 -10.12 12.33 2.14
CA PRO A 13 -10.00 11.65 3.42
C PRO A 13 -9.39 12.52 4.52
N ARG A 14 -8.68 13.59 4.16
CA ARG A 14 -8.02 14.47 5.13
C ARG A 14 -9.00 15.32 5.95
N VAL A 15 -10.19 15.57 5.39
CA VAL A 15 -11.23 16.33 6.12
C VAL A 15 -12.02 15.47 7.11
N VAL A 16 -11.86 14.14 7.07
CA VAL A 16 -12.51 13.24 8.03
C VAL A 16 -11.71 13.26 9.33
N PRO A 17 -12.31 13.65 10.46
CA PRO A 17 -11.59 13.74 11.72
C PRO A 17 -10.97 12.41 12.16
N VAL A 18 -9.82 12.49 12.83
CA VAL A 18 -9.24 11.35 13.55
C VAL A 18 -10.11 11.06 14.75
N SER A 19 -10.70 9.87 14.79
CA SER A 19 -11.53 9.40 15.91
C SER A 19 -10.72 8.69 17.01
N GLY A 20 -9.47 8.32 16.71
CA GLY A 20 -8.56 7.68 17.65
C GLY A 20 -7.29 7.20 17.00
N THR A 21 -6.39 6.67 17.82
CA THR A 21 -5.16 6.00 17.38
C THR A 21 -5.06 4.62 18.01
N ASP A 22 -4.22 3.77 17.45
CA ASP A 22 -3.95 2.44 18.02
C ASP A 22 -2.72 2.43 18.94
N ALA A 23 -2.36 3.58 19.55
CA ALA A 23 -1.20 3.75 20.42
C ALA A 23 -1.20 2.81 21.65
N HIS A 24 -2.34 2.22 21.99
CA HIS A 24 -2.45 1.21 23.05
C HIS A 24 -1.87 -0.15 22.64
N LEU A 25 -1.63 -0.38 21.37
CA LEU A 25 -1.00 -1.60 20.86
C LEU A 25 0.51 -1.41 20.81
N PRO A 26 1.30 -2.45 21.12
CA PRO A 26 2.76 -2.34 21.09
C PRO A 26 3.29 -2.30 19.66
N ALA A 27 4.33 -1.51 19.41
CA ALA A 27 5.08 -1.52 18.16
C ALA A 27 5.72 -2.89 17.90
N VAL A 28 6.02 -3.19 16.63
CA VAL A 28 6.85 -4.35 16.29
C VAL A 28 8.29 -4.05 16.77
N PRO A 29 8.92 -4.96 17.55
CA PRO A 29 10.29 -4.77 18.01
C PRO A 29 11.28 -4.63 16.84
N ARG A 30 12.31 -3.79 17.00
CA ARG A 30 13.31 -3.50 15.94
C ARG A 30 14.02 -4.74 15.43
N GLU A 31 14.30 -5.70 16.31
CA GLU A 31 14.93 -6.98 15.97
C GLU A 31 14.08 -7.82 15.01
N ARG A 32 12.76 -7.61 14.96
CA ARG A 32 11.84 -8.22 14.00
C ARG A 32 11.74 -7.46 12.68
N LEU A 33 12.30 -6.27 12.59
CA LEU A 33 12.30 -5.42 11.38
C LEU A 33 13.62 -5.53 10.61
N THR A 34 14.24 -6.72 10.62
CA THR A 34 15.46 -7.02 9.87
C THR A 34 15.18 -7.95 8.69
N ALA A 35 15.97 -7.83 7.63
CA ALA A 35 15.81 -8.69 6.45
C ALA A 35 15.89 -10.19 6.78
N ALA A 36 16.77 -10.57 7.68
CA ALA A 36 16.92 -11.97 8.09
C ALA A 36 15.68 -12.47 8.83
N TRP A 37 15.18 -11.69 9.78
CA TRP A 37 14.00 -12.07 10.55
C TRP A 37 12.74 -12.14 9.67
N LEU A 38 12.58 -11.18 8.75
CA LEU A 38 11.45 -11.17 7.82
C LEU A 38 11.45 -12.41 6.90
N ARG A 39 12.60 -12.81 6.35
CA ARG A 39 12.69 -14.06 5.57
C ARG A 39 12.26 -15.27 6.38
N ASP A 40 12.77 -15.41 7.59
CA ASP A 40 12.39 -16.52 8.47
C ASP A 40 10.89 -16.49 8.80
N ARG A 41 10.33 -15.30 9.07
CA ARG A 41 8.91 -15.13 9.38
C ARG A 41 8.00 -15.52 8.23
N PHE A 42 8.36 -15.18 6.98
CA PHE A 42 7.58 -15.57 5.79
C PHE A 42 7.78 -17.04 5.43
N LEU A 43 8.93 -17.61 5.74
CA LEU A 43 9.18 -19.06 5.58
C LEU A 43 8.38 -19.88 6.61
N HIS A 44 8.20 -19.34 7.82
CA HIS A 44 7.48 -19.96 8.92
C HIS A 44 6.30 -19.06 9.38
N PRO A 45 5.25 -18.91 8.55
CA PRO A 45 4.13 -18.03 8.89
C PRO A 45 3.37 -18.56 10.11
N PRO A 46 2.66 -17.70 10.85
CA PRO A 46 1.82 -18.14 11.95
C PRO A 46 0.72 -19.09 11.46
N ALA A 47 0.35 -20.05 12.28
CA ALA A 47 -0.62 -21.10 11.94
C ALA A 47 -2.01 -20.57 11.54
N SER A 48 -2.37 -19.38 12.03
CA SER A 48 -3.59 -18.66 11.66
C SER A 48 -3.24 -17.21 11.37
N LEU A 49 -3.41 -16.81 10.13
CA LEU A 49 -3.19 -15.43 9.68
C LEU A 49 -4.48 -14.87 9.05
N GLU A 50 -5.45 -14.60 9.90
CA GLU A 50 -6.62 -13.83 9.50
C GLU A 50 -6.25 -12.36 9.39
N PRO A 51 -6.48 -11.70 8.23
CA PRO A 51 -6.23 -10.26 8.10
C PRO A 51 -7.18 -9.49 9.02
N GLU A 52 -6.66 -8.47 9.73
CA GLU A 52 -7.51 -7.58 10.53
C GLU A 52 -8.48 -6.82 9.62
N ILE A 53 -8.00 -6.44 8.44
CA ILE A 53 -8.78 -5.70 7.44
C ILE A 53 -8.75 -6.49 6.12
N PRO A 54 -9.74 -7.39 5.89
CA PRO A 54 -9.78 -8.22 4.69
C PRO A 54 -10.16 -7.46 3.43
N GLY A 55 -10.62 -6.22 3.57
CA GLY A 55 -11.05 -5.36 2.47
C GLY A 55 -11.86 -4.16 2.95
N ASP A 56 -12.26 -3.31 2.04
CA ASP A 56 -13.09 -2.14 2.33
C ASP A 56 -14.60 -2.40 2.16
N GLY A 57 -14.98 -3.69 2.20
CA GLY A 57 -16.36 -4.14 2.38
C GLY A 57 -17.21 -4.20 1.12
N GLY A 58 -16.60 -4.33 -0.05
CA GLY A 58 -17.31 -4.62 -1.30
C GLY A 58 -17.81 -6.06 -1.33
N VAL A 59 -19.12 -6.25 -1.53
CA VAL A 59 -19.71 -7.53 -1.92
C VAL A 59 -20.32 -7.34 -3.30
N PHE A 60 -19.87 -8.13 -4.28
CA PHE A 60 -20.33 -8.01 -5.67
C PHE A 60 -21.02 -9.30 -6.10
N PRO A 61 -22.31 -9.52 -5.71
CA PRO A 61 -23.03 -10.70 -6.13
C PRO A 61 -23.13 -10.77 -7.66
N GLY A 62 -22.62 -11.87 -8.24
CA GLY A 62 -22.70 -12.12 -9.69
C GLY A 62 -21.67 -11.37 -10.55
N ARG A 63 -20.66 -10.74 -9.97
CA ARG A 63 -19.52 -10.17 -10.69
C ARG A 63 -18.23 -10.87 -10.26
N GLU A 64 -17.46 -11.35 -11.22
CA GLU A 64 -16.13 -11.86 -10.96
C GLU A 64 -15.20 -10.73 -10.52
N ALA A 65 -14.39 -10.99 -9.50
CA ALA A 65 -13.39 -10.05 -9.05
C ALA A 65 -12.22 -10.00 -10.05
N THR A 66 -11.73 -8.80 -10.30
CA THR A 66 -10.51 -8.62 -11.10
C THR A 66 -9.31 -8.93 -10.23
N GLN A 67 -8.44 -9.83 -10.70
CA GLN A 67 -7.19 -10.15 -10.02
C GLN A 67 -6.19 -9.02 -10.19
N ALA A 68 -5.51 -8.67 -9.11
CA ALA A 68 -4.47 -7.66 -9.09
C ALA A 68 -3.38 -8.05 -8.08
N ALA A 69 -2.20 -7.48 -8.23
CA ALA A 69 -1.14 -7.64 -7.26
C ALA A 69 -0.40 -6.32 -7.05
N VAL A 70 0.10 -6.14 -5.83
CA VAL A 70 0.96 -5.00 -5.48
C VAL A 70 2.26 -5.53 -4.87
N LEU A 71 3.36 -4.85 -5.15
CA LEU A 71 4.62 -5.11 -4.49
C LEU A 71 4.70 -4.27 -3.21
N ILE A 72 5.00 -4.88 -2.07
CA ILE A 72 5.41 -4.20 -0.84
C ILE A 72 6.94 -4.24 -0.79
N PRO A 73 7.64 -3.25 -1.38
CA PRO A 73 9.09 -3.28 -1.50
C PRO A 73 9.73 -2.73 -0.22
N LEU A 74 10.47 -3.59 0.48
CA LEU A 74 11.21 -3.28 1.69
C LEU A 74 12.67 -3.01 1.32
N VAL A 75 12.99 -1.75 1.08
CA VAL A 75 14.33 -1.31 0.64
C VAL A 75 15.30 -1.37 1.80
N GLN A 76 16.45 -2.03 1.59
CA GLN A 76 17.51 -2.15 2.58
C GLN A 76 18.36 -0.87 2.58
N ARG A 77 18.26 -0.07 3.65
CA ARG A 77 19.04 1.14 3.87
C ARG A 77 19.92 0.99 5.12
N ALA A 78 20.92 1.86 5.27
CA ALA A 78 21.80 1.84 6.44
C ALA A 78 21.05 2.06 7.75
N GLU A 79 20.00 2.87 7.71
CA GLU A 79 19.16 3.22 8.86
C GLU A 79 18.07 2.15 9.16
N GLY A 80 17.96 1.10 8.34
CA GLY A 80 16.96 0.05 8.45
C GLY A 80 16.12 -0.11 7.18
N LEU A 81 15.11 -0.96 7.25
CA LEU A 81 14.21 -1.19 6.12
C LEU A 81 13.27 0.01 5.90
N GLN A 82 13.13 0.40 4.64
CA GLN A 82 12.20 1.44 4.19
C GLN A 82 11.16 0.82 3.27
N VAL A 83 9.91 1.24 3.40
CA VAL A 83 8.84 0.87 2.47
C VAL A 83 8.80 1.88 1.33
N LEU A 84 9.00 1.44 0.09
CA LEU A 84 8.89 2.28 -1.09
C LEU A 84 7.42 2.37 -1.52
N LEU A 85 6.92 3.59 -1.64
CA LEU A 85 5.56 3.91 -2.03
C LEU A 85 5.56 4.89 -3.20
N THR A 86 4.45 4.94 -3.93
CA THR A 86 4.22 5.86 -5.04
C THR A 86 3.04 6.78 -4.73
N GLN A 87 3.08 7.98 -5.30
CA GLN A 87 1.93 8.88 -5.39
C GLN A 87 1.45 8.91 -6.83
N ARG A 88 0.20 8.51 -7.06
CA ARG A 88 -0.42 8.53 -8.39
C ARG A 88 -0.60 9.96 -8.89
N THR A 89 -0.52 10.14 -10.20
CA THR A 89 -0.74 11.46 -10.83
C THR A 89 -2.17 11.96 -10.64
N ALA A 90 -2.34 13.27 -10.60
CA ALA A 90 -3.64 13.90 -10.35
C ALA A 90 -4.61 13.82 -11.54
N HIS A 91 -4.13 13.50 -12.75
CA HIS A 91 -4.95 13.45 -13.95
C HIS A 91 -5.59 12.08 -14.23
N LEU A 92 -5.22 11.05 -13.47
CA LEU A 92 -5.84 9.73 -13.59
C LEU A 92 -7.31 9.78 -13.19
N ARG A 93 -8.13 8.96 -13.87
CA ARG A 93 -9.59 8.89 -13.58
C ARG A 93 -9.87 8.26 -12.23
N ASP A 94 -9.10 7.22 -11.89
CA ASP A 94 -9.29 6.45 -10.66
C ASP A 94 -8.10 6.67 -9.73
N HIS A 95 -8.39 6.87 -8.44
CA HIS A 95 -7.39 6.99 -7.39
C HIS A 95 -6.36 8.13 -7.58
N ALA A 96 -6.73 9.21 -8.28
CA ALA A 96 -5.88 10.37 -8.53
C ALA A 96 -5.27 10.93 -7.25
N GLY A 97 -3.94 11.12 -7.25
CA GLY A 97 -3.20 11.66 -6.11
C GLY A 97 -3.10 10.74 -4.90
N GLN A 98 -3.64 9.53 -4.94
CA GLN A 98 -3.54 8.58 -3.84
C GLN A 98 -2.15 7.97 -3.75
N ILE A 99 -1.81 7.57 -2.54
CA ILE A 99 -0.57 6.83 -2.26
C ILE A 99 -0.87 5.34 -2.34
N SER A 100 -0.02 4.63 -3.06
CA SER A 100 -0.14 3.19 -3.27
C SER A 100 1.22 2.50 -3.22
N PHE A 101 1.19 1.20 -3.11
CA PHE A 101 2.30 0.37 -3.53
C PHE A 101 2.34 0.33 -5.05
N PRO A 102 3.52 0.12 -5.68
CA PRO A 102 3.60 -0.23 -7.10
C PRO A 102 2.79 -1.49 -7.36
N GLY A 103 1.97 -1.47 -8.42
CA GLY A 103 1.14 -2.63 -8.72
C GLY A 103 -0.11 -2.30 -9.49
N GLY A 104 -0.73 -3.33 -10.06
CA GLY A 104 -1.89 -3.19 -10.90
C GLY A 104 -2.61 -4.49 -11.19
N ARG A 105 -3.34 -4.50 -12.30
CA ARG A 105 -4.18 -5.62 -12.72
C ARG A 105 -3.31 -6.76 -13.25
N ALA A 106 -3.67 -8.00 -12.89
CA ALA A 106 -3.05 -9.18 -13.49
C ALA A 106 -3.38 -9.30 -14.98
N GLU A 107 -2.36 -9.59 -15.76
CA GLU A 107 -2.49 -9.94 -17.19
C GLU A 107 -2.41 -11.47 -17.36
N PRO A 108 -3.02 -12.02 -18.42
CA PRO A 108 -3.00 -13.47 -18.65
C PRO A 108 -1.58 -14.05 -18.74
N GLU A 109 -0.63 -13.26 -19.20
CA GLU A 109 0.77 -13.62 -19.41
C GLU A 109 1.57 -13.67 -18.10
N ASP A 110 1.11 -13.01 -17.06
CA ASP A 110 1.80 -12.95 -15.76
C ASP A 110 1.84 -14.34 -15.09
N GLY A 111 0.73 -15.05 -15.11
CA GLY A 111 0.63 -16.42 -14.59
C GLY A 111 0.72 -16.53 -13.06
N SER A 112 1.15 -15.48 -12.34
CA SER A 112 1.14 -15.44 -10.87
C SER A 112 1.11 -14.00 -10.34
N PRO A 113 0.60 -13.79 -9.10
CA PRO A 113 0.61 -12.48 -8.45
C PRO A 113 2.02 -11.87 -8.30
N GLU A 114 3.03 -12.70 -8.07
CA GLU A 114 4.42 -12.27 -7.97
C GLU A 114 4.91 -11.63 -9.28
N ARG A 115 4.58 -12.27 -10.40
CA ARG A 115 4.95 -11.74 -11.72
C ARG A 115 4.21 -10.46 -12.05
N THR A 116 2.92 -10.38 -11.73
CA THR A 116 2.15 -9.13 -11.85
C THR A 116 2.81 -8.02 -11.05
N ALA A 117 3.12 -8.25 -9.77
CA ALA A 117 3.72 -7.25 -8.89
C ALA A 117 5.10 -6.78 -9.38
N LEU A 118 5.92 -7.70 -9.92
CA LEU A 118 7.24 -7.37 -10.48
C LEU A 118 7.12 -6.58 -11.78
N ARG A 119 6.26 -7.00 -12.71
CA ARG A 119 6.02 -6.31 -13.98
C ARG A 119 5.57 -4.87 -13.74
N GLU A 120 4.53 -4.71 -12.93
CA GLU A 120 3.98 -3.39 -12.59
C GLU A 120 5.02 -2.48 -11.90
N ALA A 121 5.84 -3.03 -10.98
CA ALA A 121 6.89 -2.26 -10.33
C ALA A 121 7.99 -1.83 -11.32
N GLU A 122 8.30 -2.66 -12.33
CA GLU A 122 9.25 -2.29 -13.38
C GLU A 122 8.64 -1.24 -14.32
N GLU A 123 7.37 -1.36 -14.70
CA GLU A 123 6.64 -0.42 -15.57
C GLU A 123 6.43 0.93 -14.89
N GLU A 124 5.90 0.96 -13.66
CA GLU A 124 5.54 2.19 -12.95
C GLU A 124 6.75 2.99 -12.44
N ILE A 125 7.78 2.29 -11.93
CA ILE A 125 8.90 2.93 -11.24
C ILE A 125 10.29 2.48 -11.70
N GLY A 126 10.40 1.62 -12.70
CA GLY A 126 11.68 1.11 -13.21
C GLY A 126 12.42 0.20 -12.23
N LEU A 127 11.75 -0.35 -11.24
CA LEU A 127 12.38 -1.24 -10.26
C LEU A 127 12.63 -2.61 -10.89
N HIS A 128 13.84 -2.81 -11.38
CA HIS A 128 14.23 -4.05 -12.06
C HIS A 128 14.28 -5.24 -11.10
N GLY A 129 13.69 -6.38 -11.51
CA GLY A 129 13.57 -7.60 -10.70
C GLY A 129 14.89 -8.16 -10.17
N ALA A 130 16.04 -7.84 -10.80
CA ALA A 130 17.37 -8.26 -10.30
C ALA A 130 17.69 -7.70 -8.90
N PHE A 131 17.05 -6.61 -8.46
CA PHE A 131 17.24 -6.05 -7.12
C PHE A 131 16.22 -6.59 -6.11
N VAL A 132 15.20 -7.34 -6.57
CA VAL A 132 14.04 -7.74 -5.79
C VAL A 132 14.15 -9.20 -5.37
N ASP A 133 14.07 -9.45 -4.07
CA ASP A 133 14.01 -10.79 -3.47
C ASP A 133 12.63 -10.99 -2.84
N LEU A 134 11.77 -11.75 -3.52
CA LEU A 134 10.42 -12.04 -3.07
C LEU A 134 10.49 -12.95 -1.83
N ILE A 135 9.86 -12.54 -0.72
CA ILE A 135 9.89 -13.29 0.54
C ILE A 135 8.54 -13.91 0.91
N GLY A 136 7.46 -13.46 0.31
CA GLY A 136 6.14 -14.07 0.52
C GLY A 136 4.98 -13.14 0.18
N GLN A 137 3.78 -13.57 0.57
CA GLN A 137 2.54 -12.85 0.32
C GLN A 137 1.76 -12.64 1.63
N LEU A 138 0.98 -11.58 1.68
CA LEU A 138 -0.04 -11.39 2.70
C LEU A 138 -1.41 -11.88 2.18
N PRO A 139 -2.39 -12.08 3.07
CA PRO A 139 -3.75 -12.40 2.66
C PRO A 139 -4.32 -11.38 1.68
N VAL A 140 -5.09 -11.88 0.72
CA VAL A 140 -5.74 -11.06 -0.32
C VAL A 140 -6.62 -9.98 0.29
N TYR A 141 -6.49 -8.76 -0.24
CA TYR A 141 -7.30 -7.61 0.12
C TYR A 141 -8.39 -7.38 -0.95
N ARG A 142 -9.66 -7.31 -0.52
CA ARG A 142 -10.80 -7.10 -1.42
C ARG A 142 -11.25 -5.66 -1.43
N THR A 143 -11.18 -5.02 -2.61
CA THR A 143 -11.59 -3.62 -2.76
C THR A 143 -13.07 -3.48 -3.06
N VAL A 144 -13.64 -2.33 -2.72
CA VAL A 144 -15.02 -1.95 -3.10
C VAL A 144 -15.23 -1.84 -4.62
N THR A 145 -14.15 -1.75 -5.40
CA THR A 145 -14.15 -1.71 -6.86
C THR A 145 -14.07 -3.09 -7.53
N ALA A 146 -14.27 -4.17 -6.75
CA ALA A 146 -14.23 -5.56 -7.18
C ALA A 146 -12.85 -6.04 -7.65
N TYR A 147 -11.78 -5.57 -6.99
CA TYR A 147 -10.46 -6.18 -7.14
C TYR A 147 -10.16 -7.11 -5.96
N GLU A 148 -9.51 -8.23 -6.27
CA GLU A 148 -8.79 -9.07 -5.33
C GLU A 148 -7.30 -8.77 -5.49
N VAL A 149 -6.74 -8.04 -4.53
CA VAL A 149 -5.36 -7.57 -4.57
C VAL A 149 -4.50 -8.48 -3.70
N THR A 150 -3.50 -9.12 -4.29
CA THR A 150 -2.50 -9.91 -3.58
C THR A 150 -1.31 -9.02 -3.22
N PRO A 151 -1.04 -8.74 -1.92
CA PRO A 151 0.14 -8.01 -1.52
C PRO A 151 1.35 -8.96 -1.50
N VAL A 152 2.32 -8.71 -2.36
CA VAL A 152 3.57 -9.46 -2.48
C VAL A 152 4.68 -8.71 -1.76
N VAL A 153 5.31 -9.31 -0.76
CA VAL A 153 6.35 -8.69 0.05
C VAL A 153 7.73 -9.06 -0.48
N ALA A 154 8.58 -8.07 -0.65
CA ALA A 154 9.93 -8.27 -1.15
C ALA A 154 10.96 -7.44 -0.39
N LEU A 155 12.15 -7.99 -0.25
CA LEU A 155 13.35 -7.25 0.14
C LEU A 155 14.00 -6.69 -1.12
N VAL A 156 14.33 -5.41 -1.11
CA VAL A 156 14.96 -4.74 -2.24
C VAL A 156 16.39 -4.35 -1.85
N ARG A 157 17.36 -4.83 -2.65
CA ARG A 157 18.77 -4.49 -2.46
C ARG A 157 19.04 -3.05 -2.91
N PRO A 158 19.93 -2.30 -2.24
CA PRO A 158 20.32 -0.97 -2.68
C PRO A 158 21.10 -1.01 -4.00
N GLY A 159 21.22 0.16 -4.64
CA GLY A 159 21.98 0.31 -5.90
C GLY A 159 21.09 0.25 -7.15
N PHE A 160 19.78 0.33 -7.00
CA PHE A 160 18.85 0.53 -8.11
C PHE A 160 18.63 2.02 -8.36
N ASP A 161 18.31 2.35 -9.61
CA ASP A 161 17.87 3.68 -10.03
C ASP A 161 16.39 3.58 -10.42
N LEU A 162 15.56 4.46 -9.84
CA LEU A 162 14.14 4.53 -10.19
C LEU A 162 13.96 5.35 -11.48
N ARG A 163 13.01 4.91 -12.30
CA ARG A 163 12.52 5.62 -13.48
C ARG A 163 11.00 5.63 -13.42
N LEU A 164 10.42 6.77 -13.02
CA LEU A 164 8.98 6.87 -12.85
C LEU A 164 8.31 7.02 -14.22
N ASP A 165 7.26 6.24 -14.48
CA ASP A 165 6.32 6.56 -15.55
C ASP A 165 5.55 7.81 -15.13
N SER A 166 5.91 8.95 -15.73
CA SER A 166 5.33 10.26 -15.41
C SER A 166 3.83 10.37 -15.76
N PHE A 167 3.28 9.43 -16.52
CA PHE A 167 1.85 9.37 -16.77
C PHE A 167 1.11 8.79 -15.56
N GLU A 168 1.67 7.78 -14.88
CA GLU A 168 1.00 7.14 -13.75
C GLU A 168 1.50 7.59 -12.39
N VAL A 169 2.80 7.83 -12.25
CA VAL A 169 3.47 8.10 -10.98
C VAL A 169 4.00 9.53 -10.96
N ALA A 170 3.43 10.35 -10.08
CA ALA A 170 3.90 11.71 -9.86
C ALA A 170 5.18 11.76 -9.03
N GLU A 171 5.33 10.84 -8.09
CA GLU A 171 6.42 10.84 -7.12
C GLU A 171 6.55 9.46 -6.47
N ALA A 172 7.78 9.07 -6.12
CA ALA A 172 8.06 7.93 -5.25
C ALA A 172 8.71 8.43 -3.94
N PHE A 173 8.53 7.70 -2.84
CA PHE A 173 9.12 8.05 -1.56
C PHE A 173 9.29 6.83 -0.68
N GLU A 174 10.20 6.92 0.28
CA GLU A 174 10.47 5.86 1.24
C GLU A 174 9.99 6.26 2.63
N VAL A 175 9.38 5.30 3.33
CA VAL A 175 8.91 5.46 4.71
C VAL A 175 9.59 4.41 5.59
N PRO A 176 10.19 4.79 6.74
CA PRO A 176 10.77 3.81 7.65
C PRO A 176 9.77 2.72 8.02
N LEU A 177 10.14 1.44 7.84
CA LEU A 177 9.29 0.32 8.24
C LEU A 177 8.96 0.40 9.74
N GLU A 178 9.90 0.86 10.56
CA GLU A 178 9.69 1.07 12.00
C GLU A 178 8.55 2.06 12.29
N PHE A 179 8.45 3.15 11.50
CA PHE A 179 7.36 4.11 11.63
C PHE A 179 6.01 3.45 11.32
N LEU A 180 5.92 2.73 10.20
CA LEU A 180 4.69 2.08 9.75
C LEU A 180 4.29 0.91 10.65
N MET A 181 5.25 0.28 11.34
CA MET A 181 5.00 -0.84 12.25
C MET A 181 4.80 -0.39 13.71
N ASN A 182 4.62 0.91 13.93
CA ASN A 182 4.25 1.47 15.22
C ASN A 182 2.78 1.94 15.21
N PRO A 183 1.86 1.25 15.91
CA PRO A 183 0.44 1.58 15.90
C PRO A 183 0.08 2.96 16.45
N ALA A 184 0.99 3.65 17.13
CA ALA A 184 0.79 5.05 17.52
C ALA A 184 0.58 5.97 16.31
N HIS A 185 1.09 5.57 15.13
CA HIS A 185 0.92 6.28 13.87
C HIS A 185 -0.27 5.77 13.04
N HIS A 186 -1.03 4.80 13.52
CA HIS A 186 -2.24 4.30 12.86
C HIS A 186 -3.44 5.10 13.37
N HIS A 187 -3.87 6.07 12.58
CA HIS A 187 -5.01 6.91 12.90
C HIS A 187 -6.29 6.27 12.37
N ARG A 188 -7.30 6.21 13.22
CA ARG A 188 -8.64 5.72 12.87
C ARG A 188 -9.54 6.88 12.50
N HIS A 189 -10.33 6.70 11.46
CA HIS A 189 -11.30 7.68 10.98
C HIS A 189 -12.67 7.02 10.86
N ASP A 190 -13.71 7.78 11.23
CA ASP A 190 -15.09 7.38 11.11
C ASP A 190 -15.79 8.33 10.12
N PHE A 191 -16.07 7.82 8.94
CA PHE A 191 -16.79 8.55 7.91
C PHE A 191 -18.27 8.17 7.97
N GLU A 192 -19.13 9.12 8.35
CA GLU A 192 -20.58 8.98 8.34
C GLU A 192 -21.16 9.56 7.05
N TYR A 193 -22.16 8.89 6.52
CA TYR A 193 -22.84 9.30 5.29
C TYR A 193 -24.31 8.96 5.32
N GLU A 194 -25.13 9.75 4.64
CA GLU A 194 -26.57 9.54 4.56
C GLU A 194 -26.91 8.35 3.65
N ILE A 195 -27.87 7.54 4.09
CA ILE A 195 -28.49 6.46 3.31
C ILE A 195 -30.00 6.59 3.42
N ALA A 196 -30.74 5.92 2.53
CA ALA A 196 -32.22 5.89 2.62
C ALA A 196 -32.64 5.28 3.97
N GLY A 197 -33.19 6.10 4.83
CA GLY A 197 -33.70 5.71 6.16
C GLY A 197 -32.71 5.82 7.32
N GLY A 198 -31.58 6.50 7.16
CA GLY A 198 -30.63 6.72 8.26
C GLY A 198 -29.22 7.13 7.84
N PHE A 199 -28.23 6.73 8.65
CA PHE A 199 -26.83 6.99 8.40
C PHE A 199 -26.05 5.67 8.26
N GLY A 200 -25.15 5.63 7.29
CA GLY A 200 -24.11 4.62 7.18
C GLY A 200 -22.82 5.11 7.81
N ARG A 201 -21.99 4.19 8.27
CA ARG A 201 -20.65 4.48 8.80
C ARG A 201 -19.61 3.62 8.11
N ARG A 202 -18.50 4.22 7.75
CA ARG A 202 -17.33 3.53 7.21
C ARG A 202 -16.08 3.94 7.99
N GLN A 203 -15.33 2.97 8.45
CA GLN A 203 -14.04 3.21 9.08
C GLN A 203 -12.92 3.04 8.08
N PHE A 204 -11.88 3.83 8.21
CA PHE A 204 -10.62 3.64 7.50
C PHE A 204 -9.44 4.05 8.38
N LEU A 205 -8.25 3.61 7.97
CA LEU A 205 -6.99 3.97 8.61
C LEU A 205 -6.22 4.99 7.76
N SER A 206 -5.45 5.84 8.44
CA SER A 206 -4.38 6.62 7.83
C SER A 206 -3.09 6.51 8.62
N MET A 207 -1.96 6.69 7.93
CA MET A 207 -0.59 6.72 8.47
C MET A 207 0.14 7.91 7.83
N PRO A 208 -0.15 9.16 8.24
CA PRO A 208 0.50 10.35 7.67
C PRO A 208 2.00 10.33 7.95
N TRP A 209 2.81 10.50 6.92
CA TRP A 209 4.26 10.55 6.99
C TRP A 209 4.78 11.86 6.41
N THR A 210 5.73 12.51 7.08
CA THR A 210 6.41 13.70 6.54
C THR A 210 7.86 13.35 6.20
N GLY A 211 8.20 13.51 4.93
CA GLY A 211 9.55 13.20 4.45
C GLY A 211 9.79 13.69 3.03
N PRO A 212 11.01 13.48 2.51
CA PRO A 212 11.33 13.79 1.12
C PRO A 212 10.68 12.79 0.19
N GLY A 213 10.31 13.25 -1.01
CA GLY A 213 9.95 12.41 -2.13
C GLY A 213 11.04 12.43 -3.21
N LEU A 214 10.90 11.57 -4.19
CA LEU A 214 11.70 11.54 -5.41
C LEU A 214 10.76 11.79 -6.58
N ALA A 215 10.96 12.90 -7.28
CA ALA A 215 10.13 13.30 -8.41
C ALA A 215 10.95 13.51 -9.67
N VAL A 216 10.32 13.33 -10.82
CA VAL A 216 10.92 13.69 -12.11
C VAL A 216 10.96 15.20 -12.21
N SER A 217 12.15 15.78 -12.36
CA SER A 217 12.34 17.23 -12.45
C SER A 217 12.10 17.80 -13.85
N SER A 218 11.98 16.95 -14.87
CA SER A 218 11.73 17.34 -16.27
C SER A 218 10.95 16.25 -17.02
N ALA A 219 10.39 16.60 -18.19
CA ALA A 219 9.73 15.65 -19.08
C ALA A 219 10.73 14.70 -19.81
N ASP A 220 12.02 14.82 -19.56
CA ASP A 220 13.06 13.97 -20.13
C ASP A 220 13.24 12.72 -19.23
N PRO A 221 12.95 11.52 -19.73
CA PRO A 221 13.04 10.27 -18.97
C PRO A 221 14.48 9.91 -18.56
N ASP A 222 15.49 10.53 -19.18
CA ASP A 222 16.91 10.30 -18.85
C ASP A 222 17.44 11.23 -17.75
N VAL A 223 16.59 12.13 -17.23
CA VAL A 223 16.97 13.01 -16.11
C VAL A 223 16.80 12.27 -14.80
N ALA A 224 17.88 12.25 -14.00
CA ALA A 224 17.87 11.66 -12.67
C ALA A 224 16.78 12.27 -11.78
N LEU A 225 16.13 11.44 -10.97
CA LEU A 225 15.18 11.87 -9.97
C LEU A 225 15.85 12.81 -8.97
N THR A 226 15.16 13.89 -8.61
CA THR A 226 15.65 14.82 -7.61
C THR A 226 14.84 14.69 -6.32
N ALA A 227 15.54 14.86 -5.18
CA ALA A 227 14.87 14.91 -3.88
C ALA A 227 13.95 16.14 -3.84
N ALA A 228 12.66 15.91 -3.65
CA ALA A 228 11.68 16.96 -3.47
C ALA A 228 11.73 17.50 -2.03
N THR A 229 11.25 18.74 -1.83
CA THR A 229 11.07 19.32 -0.50
C THR A 229 10.21 18.39 0.36
N PRO A 230 10.59 18.12 1.61
CA PRO A 230 9.78 17.30 2.51
C PRO A 230 8.34 17.83 2.61
N LYS A 231 7.39 16.92 2.49
CA LYS A 231 5.96 17.19 2.62
C LYS A 231 5.26 16.04 3.34
N GLU A 232 4.00 16.25 3.70
CA GLU A 232 3.17 15.18 4.23
C GLU A 232 2.62 14.29 3.12
N PHE A 233 2.83 12.99 3.27
CA PHE A 233 2.21 11.94 2.49
C PHE A 233 1.10 11.28 3.31
N PHE A 234 -0.14 11.46 2.88
CA PHE A 234 -1.31 10.92 3.58
C PHE A 234 -1.60 9.50 3.10
N ILE A 235 -0.92 8.51 3.72
CA ILE A 235 -1.11 7.08 3.43
C ILE A 235 -2.44 6.65 4.07
N TRP A 236 -3.40 6.15 3.27
CA TRP A 236 -4.73 5.79 3.75
C TRP A 236 -5.37 4.66 2.96
N GLY A 237 -6.61 4.27 3.32
CA GLY A 237 -7.44 3.33 2.56
C GLY A 237 -6.80 1.95 2.44
N ALA A 238 -6.82 1.37 1.24
CA ALA A 238 -6.29 0.03 0.96
C ALA A 238 -4.80 -0.10 1.33
N THR A 239 -3.98 0.91 1.02
CA THR A 239 -2.55 0.92 1.35
C THR A 239 -2.32 0.87 2.85
N ALA A 240 -3.00 1.72 3.63
CA ALA A 240 -2.90 1.69 5.10
C ALA A 240 -3.46 0.38 5.68
N ALA A 241 -4.52 -0.19 5.09
CA ALA A 241 -5.09 -1.46 5.51
C ALA A 241 -4.12 -2.64 5.28
N MET A 242 -3.47 -2.70 4.12
CA MET A 242 -2.46 -3.72 3.84
C MET A 242 -1.23 -3.56 4.75
N LEU A 243 -0.77 -2.34 5.04
CA LEU A 243 0.27 -2.07 6.05
C LEU A 243 -0.16 -2.51 7.45
N ARG A 244 -1.42 -2.31 7.82
CA ARG A 244 -1.98 -2.81 9.09
C ARG A 244 -1.96 -4.34 9.15
N ASN A 245 -2.28 -5.02 8.07
CA ASN A 245 -2.20 -6.47 7.99
C ASN A 245 -0.74 -6.96 8.06
N LEU A 246 0.22 -6.25 7.45
CA LEU A 246 1.64 -6.52 7.62
C LEU A 246 2.07 -6.37 9.09
N TYR A 247 1.66 -5.28 9.77
CA TYR A 247 1.90 -5.11 11.21
C TYR A 247 1.41 -6.33 12.00
N ARG A 248 0.19 -6.79 11.75
CA ARG A 248 -0.38 -7.97 12.42
C ARG A 248 0.45 -9.22 12.18
N PHE A 249 0.88 -9.43 10.95
CA PHE A 249 1.73 -10.56 10.56
C PHE A 249 3.09 -10.55 11.26
N LEU A 250 3.75 -9.38 11.33
CA LEU A 250 5.07 -9.25 11.96
C LEU A 250 4.99 -9.30 13.49
N ARG A 251 3.84 -8.94 14.04
CA ARG A 251 3.60 -8.91 15.48
C ARG A 251 3.27 -10.30 16.05
N ALA A 252 2.55 -11.14 15.32
CA ALA A 252 2.19 -12.51 15.71
C ALA A 252 3.41 -13.46 15.82
#